data_70711e7bcfcc11f4ee162d29f906bb18
#
_entry.id   70711e7bcfcc11f4ee162d29f906bb18
#
_cell.length_a   1.000
_cell.length_b   1.000
_cell.length_c   1.000
_cell.angle_alpha   90.00
_cell.angle_beta   90.00
_cell.angle_gamma   90.00
#
_symmetry.space_group_name_H-M   'P 1'
#
loop_
_entity.id
_entity.type
_entity.pdbx_description
1 polymer ?
#
loop_
_entity_poly.entity_id
_entity_poly.type
_entity_poly.pdbx_seq_one_letter_code
_entity_poly.pdbx_strand_id
1 'polypeptide(L)'
;MIDLIKLKENLDEFKNKLELRGYVGNLNEIINKNDRKNSIQVKLDELKNSKNTISKEIGLLAQKGEAIDKHKQQSDSISDEIEILQKEFDAVKEELSEELLSIPNLPDKDVPEGSDESDNLELEQRIFNQNTEGPDHVEIGELLGLLDFDTANKLTGSRFVVMKGQLAELHRALIQFML
;
A
#
# COMPACT_ATOMS: atom_id res chain seq x y z
N MET A 1 0.76 1.29 -5.80
CA MET A 1 0.11 2.50 -5.22
C MET A 1 -0.09 3.51 -6.33
N ILE A 2 -1.26 4.15 -6.40
CA ILE A 2 -1.59 5.13 -7.44
C ILE A 2 -0.75 6.40 -7.29
N ASP A 3 -0.23 6.90 -8.42
CA ASP A 3 0.48 8.18 -8.49
C ASP A 3 -0.55 9.33 -8.51
N LEU A 4 -0.57 10.12 -7.43
CA LEU A 4 -1.52 11.23 -7.25
C LEU A 4 -1.35 12.36 -8.25
N ILE A 5 -0.13 12.57 -8.78
CA ILE A 5 0.10 13.59 -9.82
C ILE A 5 -0.58 13.14 -11.11
N LYS A 6 -0.33 11.89 -11.53
CA LYS A 6 -0.96 11.30 -12.71
C LYS A 6 -2.47 11.21 -12.57
N LEU A 7 -2.97 10.86 -11.38
CA LEU A 7 -4.40 10.84 -11.09
C LEU A 7 -5.04 12.22 -11.32
N LYS A 8 -4.41 13.29 -10.83
CA LYS A 8 -4.90 14.67 -10.98
C LYS A 8 -4.88 15.15 -12.43
N GLU A 9 -3.86 14.75 -13.19
CA GLU A 9 -3.72 15.11 -14.61
C GLU A 9 -4.69 14.35 -15.54
N ASN A 10 -5.03 13.10 -15.19
CA ASN A 10 -5.76 12.17 -16.06
C ASN A 10 -6.97 11.55 -15.33
N LEU A 11 -7.72 12.34 -14.58
CA LEU A 11 -8.80 11.87 -13.70
C LEU A 11 -9.83 10.98 -14.41
N ASP A 12 -10.27 11.38 -15.61
CA ASP A 12 -11.29 10.64 -16.37
C ASP A 12 -10.76 9.27 -16.82
N GLU A 13 -9.50 9.19 -17.26
CA GLU A 13 -8.88 7.92 -17.62
C GLU A 13 -8.81 6.97 -16.41
N PHE A 14 -8.37 7.49 -15.25
CA PHE A 14 -8.30 6.72 -14.01
C PHE A 14 -9.68 6.23 -13.58
N LYS A 15 -10.68 7.11 -13.64
CA LYS A 15 -12.07 6.76 -13.30
C LYS A 15 -12.59 5.63 -14.16
N ASN A 16 -12.48 5.75 -15.49
CA ASN A 16 -12.93 4.72 -16.42
C ASN A 16 -12.25 3.38 -16.17
N LYS A 17 -10.91 3.37 -16.03
CA LYS A 17 -10.15 2.14 -15.78
C LYS A 17 -10.47 1.49 -14.44
N LEU A 18 -10.75 2.27 -13.41
CA LEU A 18 -11.11 1.76 -12.09
C LEU A 18 -12.56 1.25 -12.04
N GLU A 19 -13.46 1.88 -12.80
CA GLU A 19 -14.84 1.40 -12.97
C GLU A 19 -14.88 0.02 -13.61
N LEU A 20 -14.00 -0.27 -14.59
CA LEU A 20 -13.84 -1.60 -15.19
C LEU A 20 -13.45 -2.67 -14.15
N ARG A 21 -12.82 -2.26 -13.05
CA ARG A 21 -12.47 -3.14 -11.92
C ARG A 21 -13.51 -3.13 -10.79
N GLY A 22 -14.69 -2.56 -11.02
CA GLY A 22 -15.75 -2.45 -10.03
C GLY A 22 -15.47 -1.46 -8.90
N TYR A 23 -14.49 -0.56 -9.04
CA TYR A 23 -14.22 0.46 -8.04
C TYR A 23 -15.17 1.64 -8.20
N VAL A 24 -15.91 1.98 -7.13
CA VAL A 24 -16.93 3.05 -7.09
C VAL A 24 -16.55 4.20 -6.13
N GLY A 25 -15.29 4.31 -5.75
CA GLY A 25 -14.82 5.35 -4.85
C GLY A 25 -14.75 6.75 -5.50
N ASN A 26 -14.73 7.79 -4.66
CA ASN A 26 -14.66 9.18 -5.11
C ASN A 26 -13.21 9.67 -5.25
N LEU A 27 -12.65 9.58 -6.43
CA LEU A 27 -11.27 10.02 -6.72
C LEU A 27 -11.05 11.52 -6.47
N ASN A 28 -12.10 12.36 -6.60
CA ASN A 28 -12.00 13.80 -6.31
C ASN A 28 -11.76 14.07 -4.81
N GLU A 29 -12.35 13.28 -3.92
CA GLU A 29 -12.10 13.40 -2.48
C GLU A 29 -10.63 13.10 -2.15
N ILE A 30 -10.06 12.11 -2.79
CA ILE A 30 -8.64 11.76 -2.63
C ILE A 30 -7.72 12.91 -3.07
N ILE A 31 -8.03 13.52 -4.23
CA ILE A 31 -7.30 14.70 -4.72
C ILE A 31 -7.43 15.86 -3.72
N ASN A 32 -8.65 16.14 -3.24
CA ASN A 32 -8.90 17.21 -2.29
C ASN A 32 -8.15 16.98 -0.95
N LYS A 33 -8.13 15.75 -0.44
CA LYS A 33 -7.35 15.39 0.76
C LYS A 33 -5.85 15.59 0.54
N ASN A 34 -5.34 15.21 -0.62
CA ASN A 34 -3.94 15.45 -0.95
C ASN A 34 -3.61 16.94 -1.04
N ASP A 35 -4.46 17.74 -1.67
CA ASP A 35 -4.28 19.20 -1.76
C ASP A 35 -4.36 19.83 -0.36
N ARG A 36 -5.27 19.38 0.51
CA ARG A 36 -5.35 19.81 1.91
C ARG A 36 -4.06 19.46 2.67
N LYS A 37 -3.59 18.22 2.58
CA LYS A 37 -2.32 17.78 3.20
C LYS A 37 -1.15 18.67 2.75
N ASN A 38 -1.05 18.96 1.45
CA ASN A 38 0.01 19.81 0.92
C ASN A 38 -0.09 21.26 1.42
N SER A 39 -1.31 21.81 1.51
CA SER A 39 -1.52 23.17 2.04
C SER A 39 -1.15 23.27 3.53
N ILE A 40 -1.45 22.24 4.33
CA ILE A 40 -1.03 22.18 5.74
C ILE A 40 0.49 22.10 5.83
N GLN A 41 1.14 21.29 4.98
CA GLN A 41 2.61 21.19 4.96
C GLN A 41 3.28 22.55 4.69
N VAL A 42 2.78 23.31 3.70
CA VAL A 42 3.30 24.65 3.41
C VAL A 42 3.19 25.57 4.64
N LYS A 43 2.03 25.58 5.31
CA LYS A 43 1.84 26.39 6.53
C LYS A 43 2.77 25.96 7.65
N LEU A 44 2.95 24.66 7.85
CA LEU A 44 3.89 24.13 8.84
C LEU A 44 5.33 24.59 8.58
N ASP A 45 5.75 24.58 7.31
CA ASP A 45 7.09 25.01 6.93
C ASP A 45 7.27 26.53 7.14
N GLU A 46 6.25 27.33 6.82
CA GLU A 46 6.25 28.77 7.10
C GLU A 46 6.34 29.08 8.60
N LEU A 47 5.54 28.39 9.42
CA LEU A 47 5.58 28.56 10.87
C LEU A 47 6.91 28.11 11.49
N LYS A 48 7.45 26.97 11.04
CA LYS A 48 8.77 26.50 11.47
C LYS A 48 9.88 27.50 11.10
N ASN A 49 9.83 28.08 9.92
CA ASN A 49 10.75 29.14 9.50
C ASN A 49 10.62 30.41 10.36
N SER A 50 9.39 30.85 10.64
CA SER A 50 9.11 31.99 11.50
C SER A 50 9.64 31.76 12.91
N LYS A 51 9.39 30.57 13.49
CA LYS A 51 9.91 30.18 14.80
C LYS A 51 11.43 30.21 14.84
N ASN A 52 12.10 29.71 13.79
CA ASN A 52 13.56 29.74 13.70
C ASN A 52 14.11 31.17 13.66
N THR A 53 13.42 32.08 12.96
CA THR A 53 13.78 33.50 12.89
C THR A 53 13.66 34.16 14.26
N ILE A 54 12.51 33.99 14.91
CA ILE A 54 12.28 34.52 16.26
C ILE A 54 13.30 33.95 17.27
N SER A 55 13.61 32.68 17.17
CA SER A 55 14.63 32.05 18.03
C SER A 55 16.01 32.69 17.89
N LYS A 56 16.40 33.04 16.66
CA LYS A 56 17.65 33.78 16.40
C LYS A 56 17.60 35.19 16.99
N GLU A 57 16.49 35.91 16.84
CA GLU A 57 16.30 37.23 17.41
C GLU A 57 16.35 37.20 18.94
N ILE A 58 15.70 36.23 19.58
CA ILE A 58 15.82 36.02 21.03
C ILE A 58 17.29 35.84 21.46
N GLY A 59 18.05 35.05 20.70
CA GLY A 59 19.48 34.85 20.98
C GLY A 59 20.29 36.15 20.90
N LEU A 60 20.03 36.97 19.91
CA LEU A 60 20.72 38.27 19.71
C LEU A 60 20.32 39.29 20.80
N LEU A 61 19.03 39.38 21.12
CA LEU A 61 18.51 40.29 22.19
C LEU A 61 19.04 39.90 23.58
N ALA A 62 19.08 38.58 23.84
CA ALA A 62 19.63 38.07 25.11
C ALA A 62 21.12 38.43 25.26
N GLN A 63 21.92 38.38 24.20
CA GLN A 63 23.32 38.78 24.21
C GLN A 63 23.48 40.28 24.49
N LYS A 64 22.49 41.11 24.09
CA LYS A 64 22.51 42.57 24.30
C LYS A 64 21.91 42.99 25.64
N GLY A 65 21.35 42.05 26.41
CA GLY A 65 20.66 42.33 27.67
C GLY A 65 19.29 43.02 27.50
N GLU A 66 18.68 42.90 26.29
CA GLU A 66 17.39 43.50 25.99
C GLU A 66 16.22 42.58 26.40
N ALA A 67 14.99 43.15 26.54
CA ALA A 67 13.82 42.37 26.93
C ALA A 67 13.38 41.40 25.82
N ILE A 68 13.23 40.12 26.19
CA ILE A 68 12.91 39.01 25.25
C ILE A 68 11.50 38.45 25.42
N ASP A 69 10.72 38.96 26.39
CA ASP A 69 9.45 38.38 26.80
C ASP A 69 8.41 38.33 25.67
N LYS A 70 8.31 39.39 24.86
CA LYS A 70 7.40 39.42 23.71
C LYS A 70 7.76 38.35 22.67
N HIS A 71 9.05 38.19 22.37
CA HIS A 71 9.51 37.20 21.39
C HIS A 71 9.34 35.79 21.89
N LYS A 72 9.47 35.56 23.19
CA LYS A 72 9.16 34.28 23.81
C LYS A 72 7.67 33.94 23.68
N GLN A 73 6.77 34.87 24.03
CA GLN A 73 5.33 34.68 23.90
C GLN A 73 4.94 34.38 22.41
N GLN A 74 5.55 35.08 21.45
CA GLN A 74 5.33 34.79 20.03
C GLN A 74 5.83 33.40 19.64
N SER A 75 7.02 33.00 20.11
CA SER A 75 7.56 31.67 19.87
C SER A 75 6.69 30.57 20.47
N ASP A 76 6.15 30.79 21.65
CA ASP A 76 5.25 29.83 22.29
C ASP A 76 3.93 29.71 21.54
N SER A 77 3.31 30.82 21.14
CA SER A 77 2.09 30.83 20.32
C SER A 77 2.29 30.10 18.98
N ILE A 78 3.42 30.33 18.30
CA ILE A 78 3.75 29.60 17.05
C ILE A 78 3.96 28.12 17.32
N SER A 79 4.52 27.75 18.46
CA SER A 79 4.72 26.35 18.83
C SER A 79 3.39 25.63 19.03
N ASP A 80 2.44 26.25 19.68
CA ASP A 80 1.08 25.73 19.87
C ASP A 80 0.36 25.55 18.53
N GLU A 81 0.50 26.51 17.62
CA GLU A 81 -0.08 26.44 16.29
C GLU A 81 0.56 25.30 15.46
N ILE A 82 1.88 25.16 15.52
CA ILE A 82 2.59 24.04 14.89
C ILE A 82 2.09 22.70 15.43
N GLU A 83 1.88 22.56 16.73
CA GLU A 83 1.40 21.31 17.31
C GLU A 83 0.00 20.95 16.81
N ILE A 84 -0.92 21.92 16.74
CA ILE A 84 -2.27 21.72 16.23
C ILE A 84 -2.25 21.31 14.76
N LEU A 85 -1.50 22.05 13.92
CA LEU A 85 -1.40 21.75 12.49
C LEU A 85 -0.67 20.43 12.20
N GLN A 86 0.29 20.06 13.04
CA GLN A 86 0.99 18.77 12.90
C GLN A 86 0.03 17.60 13.16
N LYS A 87 -0.83 17.70 14.18
CA LYS A 87 -1.87 16.68 14.44
C LYS A 87 -2.85 16.58 13.27
N GLU A 88 -3.26 17.73 12.71
CA GLU A 88 -4.13 17.75 11.53
C GLU A 88 -3.46 17.13 10.31
N PHE A 89 -2.18 17.47 10.08
CA PHE A 89 -1.40 16.89 8.99
C PHE A 89 -1.30 15.38 9.10
N ASP A 90 -0.99 14.86 10.29
CA ASP A 90 -0.81 13.44 10.52
C ASP A 90 -2.14 12.69 10.33
N ALA A 91 -3.26 13.23 10.79
CA ALA A 91 -4.59 12.67 10.58
C ALA A 91 -4.97 12.61 9.09
N VAL A 92 -4.83 13.72 8.36
CA VAL A 92 -5.14 13.75 6.91
C VAL A 92 -4.23 12.82 6.12
N LYS A 93 -2.96 12.71 6.51
CA LYS A 93 -1.98 11.81 5.88
C LYS A 93 -2.36 10.35 6.09
N GLU A 94 -2.80 9.97 7.28
CA GLU A 94 -3.23 8.61 7.60
C GLU A 94 -4.50 8.24 6.82
N GLU A 95 -5.55 9.08 6.87
CA GLU A 95 -6.76 8.89 6.08
C GLU A 95 -6.48 8.74 4.57
N LEU A 96 -5.64 9.62 4.02
CA LEU A 96 -5.25 9.56 2.61
C LEU A 96 -4.51 8.24 2.29
N SER A 97 -3.65 7.77 3.19
CA SER A 97 -2.92 6.52 3.01
C SER A 97 -3.85 5.31 3.00
N GLU A 98 -4.81 5.25 3.91
CA GLU A 98 -5.80 4.17 3.97
C GLU A 98 -6.66 4.13 2.71
N GLU A 99 -7.15 5.29 2.24
CA GLU A 99 -7.92 5.37 1.00
C GLU A 99 -7.10 4.91 -0.21
N LEU A 100 -5.85 5.37 -0.34
CA LEU A 100 -4.97 4.96 -1.44
C LEU A 100 -4.66 3.46 -1.44
N LEU A 101 -4.57 2.83 -0.26
CA LEU A 101 -4.39 1.39 -0.14
C LEU A 101 -5.64 0.60 -0.54
N SER A 102 -6.82 1.18 -0.43
CA SER A 102 -8.08 0.54 -0.83
C SER A 102 -8.32 0.56 -2.35
N ILE A 103 -7.62 1.43 -3.10
CA ILE A 103 -7.81 1.53 -4.54
C ILE A 103 -7.06 0.41 -5.25
N PRO A 104 -7.74 -0.37 -6.12
CA PRO A 104 -7.07 -1.39 -6.92
C PRO A 104 -6.10 -0.75 -7.94
N ASN A 105 -5.09 -1.51 -8.36
CA ASN A 105 -4.20 -1.05 -9.42
C ASN A 105 -4.96 -0.88 -10.74
N LEU A 106 -4.51 0.07 -11.57
CA LEU A 106 -5.06 0.23 -12.92
C LEU A 106 -4.74 -1.01 -13.77
N PRO A 107 -5.70 -1.51 -14.54
CA PRO A 107 -5.43 -2.55 -15.53
C PRO A 107 -4.57 -1.98 -16.66
N ASP A 108 -3.74 -2.82 -17.26
CA ASP A 108 -3.06 -2.47 -18.49
C ASP A 108 -4.08 -2.42 -19.65
N LYS A 109 -3.71 -1.76 -20.74
CA LYS A 109 -4.56 -1.62 -21.95
C LYS A 109 -4.87 -2.95 -22.62
N ASP A 110 -4.01 -3.95 -22.40
CA ASP A 110 -4.14 -5.27 -23.03
C ASP A 110 -4.97 -6.26 -22.18
N VAL A 111 -5.42 -5.83 -21.00
CA VAL A 111 -6.29 -6.62 -20.12
C VAL A 111 -7.73 -6.51 -20.63
N PRO A 112 -8.41 -7.63 -20.96
CA PRO A 112 -9.79 -7.61 -21.39
C PRO A 112 -10.72 -7.15 -20.26
N GLU A 113 -11.84 -6.56 -20.64
CA GLU A 113 -12.94 -6.28 -19.74
C GLU A 113 -13.65 -7.58 -19.40
N GLY A 114 -13.92 -7.82 -18.12
CA GLY A 114 -14.57 -9.05 -17.68
C GLY A 114 -14.97 -9.02 -16.23
N SER A 115 -15.86 -9.91 -15.84
CA SER A 115 -16.37 -10.08 -14.48
C SER A 115 -15.82 -11.33 -13.77
N ASP A 116 -15.40 -12.32 -14.52
CA ASP A 116 -14.85 -13.58 -14.01
C ASP A 116 -13.79 -14.18 -14.94
N GLU A 117 -13.29 -15.36 -14.59
CA GLU A 117 -12.24 -16.05 -15.33
C GLU A 117 -12.63 -16.48 -16.75
N SER A 118 -13.93 -16.57 -17.09
CA SER A 118 -14.39 -16.94 -18.42
C SER A 118 -14.17 -15.83 -19.46
N ASP A 119 -14.02 -14.59 -18.99
CA ASP A 119 -13.75 -13.42 -19.80
C ASP A 119 -12.25 -13.26 -20.14
N ASN A 120 -11.38 -14.09 -19.56
CA ASN A 120 -9.95 -14.04 -19.82
C ASN A 120 -9.63 -14.45 -21.25
N LEU A 121 -8.80 -13.66 -21.92
CA LEU A 121 -8.31 -13.99 -23.27
C LEU A 121 -7.15 -14.97 -23.15
N GLU A 122 -7.32 -16.18 -23.69
CA GLU A 122 -6.21 -17.13 -23.84
C GLU A 122 -5.24 -16.64 -24.92
N LEU A 123 -4.03 -16.27 -24.51
CA LEU A 123 -3.01 -15.74 -25.42
C LEU A 123 -2.23 -16.85 -26.14
N GLU A 124 -1.95 -17.93 -25.45
CA GLU A 124 -1.19 -19.07 -25.99
C GLU A 124 -1.52 -20.33 -25.21
N GLN A 125 -1.77 -21.42 -25.92
CA GLN A 125 -1.93 -22.75 -25.36
C GLN A 125 -0.88 -23.69 -25.97
N ARG A 126 -0.04 -24.29 -25.13
CA ARG A 126 0.93 -25.32 -25.51
C ARG A 126 0.53 -26.65 -24.93
N ILE A 127 -0.03 -27.51 -25.77
CA ILE A 127 -0.45 -28.86 -25.38
C ILE A 127 0.69 -29.81 -25.72
N PHE A 128 1.43 -30.26 -24.72
CA PHE A 128 2.52 -31.23 -24.89
C PHE A 128 2.03 -32.68 -24.93
N ASN A 129 0.86 -32.95 -24.36
CA ASN A 129 0.28 -34.28 -24.31
C ASN A 129 -1.23 -34.20 -24.41
N GLN A 130 -1.84 -34.90 -25.36
CA GLN A 130 -3.30 -34.93 -25.53
C GLN A 130 -3.98 -35.90 -24.53
N ASN A 131 -3.21 -36.69 -23.80
CA ASN A 131 -3.73 -37.65 -22.84
C ASN A 131 -3.98 -36.93 -21.49
N THR A 132 -5.20 -36.48 -21.30
CA THR A 132 -5.65 -35.82 -20.05
C THR A 132 -6.17 -36.79 -19.00
N GLU A 133 -6.20 -38.09 -19.31
CA GLU A 133 -6.61 -39.16 -18.41
C GLU A 133 -5.35 -39.69 -17.66
N GLY A 134 -5.18 -39.28 -16.44
CA GLY A 134 -4.11 -39.75 -15.56
C GLY A 134 -4.44 -39.41 -14.09
N PRO A 135 -3.74 -40.06 -13.15
CA PRO A 135 -3.90 -39.75 -11.73
C PRO A 135 -3.56 -38.28 -11.47
N ASP A 136 -4.30 -37.66 -10.57
CA ASP A 136 -4.03 -36.31 -10.13
C ASP A 136 -2.80 -36.25 -9.19
N HIS A 137 -2.41 -35.04 -8.80
CA HIS A 137 -1.24 -34.84 -7.94
C HIS A 137 -1.39 -35.44 -6.54
N VAL A 138 -2.61 -35.59 -6.03
CA VAL A 138 -2.92 -36.22 -4.74
C VAL A 138 -2.69 -37.71 -4.87
N GLU A 139 -3.30 -38.34 -5.86
CA GLU A 139 -3.17 -39.77 -6.14
C GLU A 139 -1.71 -40.17 -6.38
N ILE A 140 -0.96 -39.38 -7.16
CA ILE A 140 0.46 -39.60 -7.38
C ILE A 140 1.24 -39.46 -6.07
N GLY A 141 0.97 -38.44 -5.29
CA GLY A 141 1.66 -38.19 -4.03
C GLY A 141 1.43 -39.26 -2.98
N GLU A 142 0.21 -39.78 -2.88
CA GLU A 142 -0.15 -40.89 -2.00
C GLU A 142 0.46 -42.24 -2.47
N LEU A 143 0.37 -42.53 -3.76
CA LEU A 143 0.93 -43.70 -4.38
C LEU A 143 2.46 -43.81 -4.15
N LEU A 144 3.13 -42.67 -4.21
CA LEU A 144 4.56 -42.57 -3.93
C LEU A 144 4.90 -42.55 -2.41
N GLY A 145 3.88 -42.44 -1.54
CA GLY A 145 4.04 -42.29 -0.09
C GLY A 145 4.68 -40.96 0.34
N LEU A 146 4.61 -39.94 -0.52
CA LEU A 146 5.23 -38.64 -0.32
C LEU A 146 4.27 -37.59 0.23
N LEU A 147 2.95 -37.79 0.05
CA LEU A 147 1.87 -36.98 0.66
C LEU A 147 1.10 -37.84 1.67
N ASP A 148 0.76 -37.26 2.81
CA ASP A 148 0.06 -37.95 3.91
C ASP A 148 -1.01 -37.04 4.49
N PHE A 149 -2.22 -37.20 4.01
CA PHE A 149 -3.39 -36.44 4.45
C PHE A 149 -3.95 -36.98 5.80
N ASP A 150 -3.83 -38.28 6.05
CA ASP A 150 -4.28 -38.89 7.31
C ASP A 150 -3.49 -38.36 8.50
N THR A 151 -2.19 -38.28 8.36
CA THR A 151 -1.33 -37.67 9.39
C THR A 151 -1.62 -36.18 9.54
N ALA A 152 -1.83 -35.47 8.46
CA ALA A 152 -2.18 -34.05 8.50
C ALA A 152 -3.51 -33.82 9.26
N ASN A 153 -4.53 -34.63 9.01
CA ASN A 153 -5.80 -34.58 9.71
C ASN A 153 -5.65 -34.75 11.22
N LYS A 154 -4.79 -35.65 11.66
CA LYS A 154 -4.51 -35.87 13.10
C LYS A 154 -3.76 -34.73 13.74
N LEU A 155 -2.87 -34.08 12.99
CA LEU A 155 -2.02 -32.99 13.50
C LEU A 155 -2.73 -31.63 13.51
N THR A 156 -3.51 -31.32 12.46
CA THR A 156 -3.99 -29.95 12.24
C THR A 156 -5.43 -29.91 11.70
N GLY A 157 -5.75 -30.68 10.66
CA GLY A 157 -7.07 -30.72 10.03
C GLY A 157 -7.06 -31.08 8.55
N SER A 158 -8.27 -31.20 7.97
CA SER A 158 -8.48 -31.73 6.61
C SER A 158 -7.96 -30.87 5.45
N ARG A 159 -7.57 -29.63 5.71
CA ARG A 159 -7.05 -28.70 4.67
C ARG A 159 -5.53 -28.62 4.65
N PHE A 160 -4.86 -29.53 5.31
CA PHE A 160 -3.40 -29.58 5.40
C PHE A 160 -2.87 -30.87 4.80
N VAL A 161 -1.60 -30.87 4.46
CA VAL A 161 -0.89 -32.04 3.96
C VAL A 161 0.46 -32.16 4.66
N VAL A 162 0.88 -33.38 4.94
CA VAL A 162 2.23 -33.69 5.38
C VAL A 162 3.04 -34.18 4.20
N MET A 163 4.10 -33.47 3.86
CA MET A 163 5.05 -33.88 2.83
C MET A 163 6.16 -34.70 3.45
N LYS A 164 6.54 -35.80 2.81
CA LYS A 164 7.59 -36.76 3.31
C LYS A 164 8.70 -36.94 2.32
N GLY A 165 9.86 -37.34 2.81
CA GLY A 165 11.01 -37.76 1.99
C GLY A 165 11.41 -36.72 0.95
N GLN A 166 11.66 -37.20 -0.26
CA GLN A 166 12.15 -36.39 -1.37
C GLN A 166 11.26 -35.23 -1.75
N LEU A 167 9.92 -35.32 -1.59
CA LEU A 167 9.02 -34.23 -1.86
C LEU A 167 9.20 -33.08 -0.85
N ALA A 168 9.40 -33.41 0.43
CA ALA A 168 9.70 -32.41 1.45
C ALA A 168 11.05 -31.71 1.20
N GLU A 169 12.06 -32.47 0.75
CA GLU A 169 13.36 -31.92 0.37
C GLU A 169 13.26 -31.01 -0.85
N LEU A 170 12.55 -31.43 -1.90
CA LEU A 170 12.30 -30.62 -3.10
C LEU A 170 11.56 -29.33 -2.76
N HIS A 171 10.53 -29.42 -1.94
CA HIS A 171 9.77 -28.23 -1.51
C HIS A 171 10.67 -27.20 -0.81
N ARG A 172 11.54 -27.65 0.10
CA ARG A 172 12.52 -26.77 0.76
C ARG A 172 13.54 -26.20 -0.22
N ALA A 173 14.02 -27.01 -1.16
CA ALA A 173 14.96 -26.56 -2.18
C ALA A 173 14.34 -25.45 -3.07
N LEU A 174 13.06 -25.59 -3.45
CA LEU A 174 12.33 -24.58 -4.21
C LEU A 174 12.16 -23.28 -3.43
N ILE A 175 11.84 -23.36 -2.12
CA ILE A 175 11.77 -22.17 -1.26
C ILE A 175 13.12 -21.44 -1.25
N GLN A 176 14.22 -22.17 -1.05
CA GLN A 176 15.56 -21.57 -1.03
C GLN A 176 15.97 -20.98 -2.38
N PHE A 177 15.54 -21.60 -3.47
CA PHE A 177 15.81 -21.11 -4.82
C PHE A 177 15.06 -19.79 -5.14
N MET A 178 13.85 -19.63 -4.57
CA MET A 178 13.04 -18.43 -4.81
C MET A 178 13.42 -17.24 -3.91
N LEU A 179 14.12 -17.46 -2.79
CA LEU A 179 14.59 -16.43 -1.85
C LEU A 179 15.97 -15.90 -2.22
#